data_ec81b0fc538fbee291d618fa3ca84a4e
#
_entry.id   ec81b0fc538fbee291d618fa3ca84a4e
#
_cell.length_a   1.000
_cell.length_b   1.000
_cell.length_c   1.000
_cell.angle_alpha   90.00
_cell.angle_beta   90.00
_cell.angle_gamma   90.00
#
_symmetry.space_group_name_H-M   'P 1'
#
loop_
_entity.id
_entity.type
_entity.pdbx_description
1 polymer ?
#
loop_
_entity_poly.entity_id
_entity_poly.type
_entity_poly.pdbx_seq_one_letter_code
_entity_poly.pdbx_strand_id
1 'polypeptide(L)'
;LQKGIPAEITFHRATPSNCYKEILFEEEGILEPIGVDEEKVIRFTPQELGQHEFSCGMKMQKGSYTVVEKTRKSLSLLQRFWITSIFTLPLVFLMVGMLTGTISHPVMHWGTFLATTPIMLVAGGPYIQSAWASFKKHNANMDTLVALGTLVAYFYSLVALFAGLPVYFESAGFILFFVLLGAVFEEKMRKNTSQAVEKLLDLQAKTAEVLHDDSYVQVPLDQVKVGDLIR
;
A
#
# COMPACT_ATOMS: atom_id res chain seq x y z
N LEU A 1 -4.38 11.90 -3.18
CA LEU A 1 -4.38 12.26 -4.61
C LEU A 1 -2.98 12.07 -5.19
N GLN A 2 -2.83 12.08 -6.52
CA GLN A 2 -1.52 11.95 -7.18
C GLN A 2 -1.20 13.22 -7.96
N LYS A 3 0.05 13.67 -7.85
CA LYS A 3 0.56 14.86 -8.57
C LYS A 3 0.38 14.72 -10.08
N GLY A 4 -0.19 15.73 -10.72
CA GLY A 4 -0.36 15.80 -12.18
C GLY A 4 -1.44 14.86 -12.75
N ILE A 5 -2.25 14.23 -11.91
CA ILE A 5 -3.40 13.41 -12.35
C ILE A 5 -4.68 14.13 -11.95
N PRO A 6 -5.64 14.31 -12.90
CA PRO A 6 -6.94 14.87 -12.58
C PRO A 6 -7.61 14.07 -11.46
N ALA A 7 -8.07 14.78 -10.43
CA ALA A 7 -8.75 14.21 -9.28
C ALA A 7 -10.16 14.81 -9.16
N GLU A 8 -11.09 14.02 -8.65
CA GLU A 8 -12.45 14.43 -8.38
C GLU A 8 -12.71 14.25 -6.89
N ILE A 9 -13.24 15.29 -6.24
CA ILE A 9 -13.71 15.24 -4.85
C ILE A 9 -15.18 15.59 -4.86
N THR A 10 -16.00 14.69 -4.33
CA THR A 10 -17.44 14.90 -4.22
C THR A 10 -17.77 15.41 -2.82
N PHE A 11 -18.48 16.52 -2.76
CA PHE A 11 -18.99 17.14 -1.53
C PHE A 11 -20.50 17.04 -1.51
N HIS A 12 -21.03 16.67 -0.34
CA HIS A 12 -22.45 16.64 -0.09
C HIS A 12 -22.77 17.57 1.09
N ARG A 13 -23.67 18.51 0.89
CA ARG A 13 -24.09 19.46 1.93
C ARG A 13 -25.40 19.02 2.55
N ALA A 14 -25.33 18.34 3.71
CA ALA A 14 -26.50 17.83 4.43
C ALA A 14 -27.17 18.86 5.37
N THR A 15 -26.57 20.04 5.59
CA THR A 15 -27.09 21.02 6.56
C THR A 15 -27.33 22.38 5.94
N PRO A 16 -28.40 23.11 6.34
CA PRO A 16 -28.73 24.47 5.82
C PRO A 16 -27.82 25.56 6.37
N SER A 17 -26.80 25.25 7.18
CA SER A 17 -25.89 26.22 7.76
C SER A 17 -25.21 27.09 6.70
N ASN A 18 -25.15 28.39 6.94
CA ASN A 18 -24.53 29.37 6.02
C ASN A 18 -23.01 29.16 5.88
N CYS A 19 -22.37 28.48 6.82
CA CYS A 19 -20.96 28.21 6.79
C CYS A 19 -20.58 27.31 5.60
N TYR A 20 -21.44 26.39 5.18
CA TYR A 20 -21.17 25.39 4.15
C TYR A 20 -21.72 25.77 2.76
N LYS A 21 -21.98 27.05 2.52
CA LYS A 21 -22.46 27.49 1.20
C LYS A 21 -21.43 27.45 0.10
N GLU A 22 -20.15 27.49 0.46
CA GLU A 22 -19.03 27.56 -0.46
C GLU A 22 -17.91 26.66 0.00
N ILE A 23 -17.20 26.06 -0.94
CA ILE A 23 -16.02 25.24 -0.74
C ILE A 23 -14.84 25.97 -1.35
N LEU A 24 -13.80 26.23 -0.54
CA LEU A 24 -12.62 26.98 -0.92
C LEU A 24 -11.38 26.07 -0.88
N PHE A 25 -10.72 25.95 -2.02
CA PHE A 25 -9.37 25.40 -2.16
C PHE A 25 -8.43 26.56 -2.42
N GLU A 26 -7.77 27.09 -1.38
CA GLU A 26 -6.96 28.30 -1.48
C GLU A 26 -5.80 28.14 -2.46
N GLU A 27 -5.09 27.02 -2.40
CA GLU A 27 -3.90 26.76 -3.21
C GLU A 27 -4.23 26.52 -4.69
N GLU A 28 -5.40 25.94 -4.97
CA GLU A 28 -5.86 25.69 -6.34
C GLU A 28 -6.69 26.85 -6.92
N GLY A 29 -6.99 27.87 -6.09
CA GLY A 29 -7.78 29.04 -6.49
C GLY A 29 -9.24 28.73 -6.82
N ILE A 30 -9.79 27.64 -6.27
CA ILE A 30 -11.14 27.18 -6.55
C ILE A 30 -12.08 27.63 -5.42
N LEU A 31 -13.13 28.34 -5.78
CA LEU A 31 -14.25 28.71 -4.90
C LEU A 31 -15.55 28.30 -5.58
N GLU A 32 -16.22 27.28 -5.05
CA GLU A 32 -17.42 26.72 -5.64
C GLU A 32 -18.60 26.74 -4.64
N PRO A 33 -19.75 27.30 -5.04
CA PRO A 33 -20.95 27.26 -4.23
C PRO A 33 -21.58 25.86 -4.24
N ILE A 34 -22.21 25.48 -3.11
CA ILE A 34 -22.93 24.22 -2.97
C ILE A 34 -24.30 24.46 -2.30
N GLY A 35 -25.37 23.99 -2.94
CA GLY A 35 -26.74 24.03 -2.43
C GLY A 35 -26.97 23.07 -1.26
N VAL A 36 -28.09 23.22 -0.54
CA VAL A 36 -28.51 22.26 0.49
C VAL A 36 -29.01 21.00 -0.21
N ASP A 37 -28.62 19.83 0.28
CA ASP A 37 -28.88 18.50 -0.30
C ASP A 37 -28.37 18.33 -1.74
N GLU A 38 -27.35 19.15 -2.11
CA GLU A 38 -26.69 19.07 -3.40
C GLU A 38 -25.36 18.30 -3.28
N GLU A 39 -25.09 17.45 -4.28
CA GLU A 39 -23.77 16.87 -4.49
C GLU A 39 -22.99 17.67 -5.52
N LYS A 40 -21.82 18.18 -5.12
CA LYS A 40 -20.94 18.94 -5.99
C LYS A 40 -19.64 18.19 -6.20
N VAL A 41 -19.28 17.93 -7.45
CA VAL A 41 -18.00 17.32 -7.83
C VAL A 41 -17.03 18.40 -8.24
N ILE A 42 -15.96 18.57 -7.47
CA ILE A 42 -14.86 19.49 -7.78
C ILE A 42 -13.75 18.72 -8.45
N ARG A 43 -13.37 19.16 -9.66
CA ARG A 43 -12.32 18.56 -10.48
C ARG A 43 -11.13 19.49 -10.55
N PHE A 44 -9.97 18.97 -10.20
CA PHE A 44 -8.71 19.72 -10.30
C PHE A 44 -7.51 18.77 -10.48
N THR A 45 -6.38 19.35 -10.86
CA THR A 45 -5.14 18.56 -11.05
C THR A 45 -4.07 19.10 -10.10
N PRO A 46 -3.83 18.43 -8.95
CA PRO A 46 -2.87 18.90 -7.96
C PRO A 46 -1.46 18.92 -8.53
N GLN A 47 -0.75 20.06 -8.34
CA GLN A 47 0.61 20.27 -8.88
C GLN A 47 1.69 20.16 -7.81
N GLU A 48 1.37 20.37 -6.54
CA GLU A 48 2.34 20.36 -5.46
C GLU A 48 2.19 19.11 -4.58
N LEU A 49 3.33 18.60 -4.09
CA LEU A 49 3.37 17.45 -3.17
C LEU A 49 3.20 17.94 -1.75
N GLY A 50 2.44 17.21 -0.95
CA GLY A 50 2.27 17.52 0.46
C GLY A 50 0.84 17.37 0.94
N GLN A 51 0.61 17.88 2.14
CA GLN A 51 -0.72 18.00 2.72
C GLN A 51 -1.26 19.39 2.43
N HIS A 52 -2.41 19.45 1.78
CA HIS A 52 -3.12 20.64 1.39
C HIS A 52 -4.42 20.73 2.14
N GLU A 53 -4.90 21.94 2.37
CA GLU A 53 -6.14 22.18 3.09
C GLU A 53 -7.23 22.74 2.15
N PHE A 54 -8.46 22.36 2.42
CA PHE A 54 -9.63 23.05 1.88
C PHE A 54 -10.52 23.50 3.04
N SER A 55 -11.33 24.51 2.84
CA SER A 55 -12.16 25.07 3.89
C SER A 55 -13.55 25.45 3.37
N CYS A 56 -14.49 25.68 4.27
CA CYS A 56 -15.71 26.41 3.93
C CYS A 56 -15.40 27.90 3.64
N GLY A 57 -16.27 28.60 2.93
CA GLY A 57 -16.05 30.00 2.56
C GLY A 57 -15.75 30.95 3.74
N MET A 58 -16.21 30.64 4.96
CA MET A 58 -15.88 31.37 6.19
C MET A 58 -14.63 30.88 6.92
N LYS A 59 -13.91 29.90 6.39
CA LYS A 59 -12.68 29.29 6.96
C LYS A 59 -12.81 28.70 8.38
N MET A 60 -14.05 28.48 8.84
CA MET A 60 -14.31 27.95 10.18
C MET A 60 -14.17 26.42 10.25
N GLN A 61 -14.41 25.73 9.15
CA GLN A 61 -14.18 24.30 9.03
C GLN A 61 -13.16 24.03 7.95
N LYS A 62 -12.22 23.16 8.27
CA LYS A 62 -11.12 22.77 7.40
C LYS A 62 -11.13 21.26 7.20
N GLY A 63 -10.85 20.84 5.99
CA GLY A 63 -10.51 19.48 5.63
C GLY A 63 -9.12 19.45 4.99
N SER A 64 -8.54 18.29 4.88
CA SER A 64 -7.24 18.16 4.23
C SER A 64 -7.21 16.98 3.24
N TYR A 65 -6.39 17.12 2.22
CA TYR A 65 -6.05 16.06 1.29
C TYR A 65 -4.53 15.99 1.12
N THR A 66 -4.01 14.79 0.87
CA THR A 66 -2.59 14.59 0.67
C THR A 66 -2.31 14.27 -0.79
N VAL A 67 -1.37 15.01 -1.38
CA VAL A 67 -0.87 14.79 -2.74
C VAL A 67 0.45 14.04 -2.66
N VAL A 68 0.48 12.85 -3.25
CA VAL A 68 1.67 12.01 -3.32
C VAL A 68 2.22 11.98 -4.75
N GLU A 69 3.50 11.71 -4.88
CA GLU A 69 4.11 11.53 -6.19
C GLU A 69 3.45 10.34 -6.92
N LYS A 70 3.31 10.47 -8.24
CA LYS A 70 2.82 9.38 -9.09
C LYS A 70 3.70 8.16 -8.89
N THR A 71 3.21 7.17 -8.16
CA THR A 71 3.92 5.91 -8.00
C THR A 71 4.04 5.28 -9.39
N ARG A 72 5.27 5.14 -9.93
CA ARG A 72 5.49 4.29 -11.12
C ARG A 72 4.76 2.99 -10.87
N LYS A 73 4.05 2.45 -11.86
CA LYS A 73 3.40 1.13 -11.79
C LYS A 73 4.43 0.12 -11.28
N SER A 74 4.50 -0.02 -9.97
CA SER A 74 5.34 -1.04 -9.35
C SER A 74 4.64 -2.38 -9.54
N LEU A 75 5.41 -3.40 -9.86
CA LEU A 75 4.88 -4.77 -9.89
C LEU A 75 4.10 -5.04 -8.61
N SER A 76 2.94 -5.69 -8.71
CA SER A 76 2.18 -6.10 -7.53
C SER A 76 3.01 -7.09 -6.69
N LEU A 77 2.71 -7.18 -5.39
CA LEU A 77 3.41 -8.11 -4.50
C LEU A 77 3.39 -9.55 -5.03
N LEU A 78 2.24 -10.00 -5.52
CA LEU A 78 2.08 -11.32 -6.12
C LEU A 78 2.90 -11.50 -7.41
N GLN A 79 2.95 -10.48 -8.28
CA GLN A 79 3.78 -10.55 -9.49
C GLN A 79 5.26 -10.68 -9.15
N ARG A 80 5.74 -9.89 -8.18
CA ARG A 80 7.13 -9.99 -7.69
C ARG A 80 7.42 -11.37 -7.10
N PHE A 81 6.49 -11.91 -6.31
CA PHE A 81 6.62 -13.25 -5.73
C PHE A 81 6.74 -14.32 -6.81
N TRP A 82 5.88 -14.30 -7.83
CA TRP A 82 5.96 -15.29 -8.91
C TRP A 82 7.25 -15.18 -9.73
N ILE A 83 7.67 -13.97 -10.08
CA ILE A 83 8.95 -13.76 -10.80
C ILE A 83 10.11 -14.28 -9.94
N THR A 84 10.16 -13.91 -8.67
CA THR A 84 11.20 -14.35 -7.75
C THR A 84 11.20 -15.86 -7.61
N SER A 85 10.04 -16.51 -7.49
CA SER A 85 9.91 -17.98 -7.41
C SER A 85 10.47 -18.67 -8.64
N ILE A 86 10.21 -18.16 -9.85
CA ILE A 86 10.74 -18.72 -11.10
C ILE A 86 12.28 -18.70 -11.09
N PHE A 87 12.90 -17.62 -10.63
CA PHE A 87 14.36 -17.51 -10.57
C PHE A 87 14.97 -18.24 -9.36
N THR A 88 14.19 -18.51 -8.31
CA THR A 88 14.65 -19.29 -7.15
C THR A 88 14.74 -20.80 -7.46
N LEU A 89 13.90 -21.33 -8.36
CA LEU A 89 13.96 -22.74 -8.76
C LEU A 89 15.33 -23.16 -9.33
N PRO A 90 15.94 -22.42 -10.28
CA PRO A 90 17.32 -22.70 -10.72
C PRO A 90 18.34 -22.68 -9.60
N LEU A 91 18.21 -21.78 -8.61
CA LEU A 91 19.12 -21.73 -7.45
C LEU A 91 19.05 -23.02 -6.64
N VAL A 92 17.86 -23.55 -6.39
CA VAL A 92 17.67 -24.83 -5.70
C VAL A 92 18.31 -25.97 -6.51
N PHE A 93 18.09 -25.98 -7.82
CA PHE A 93 18.66 -27.02 -8.70
C PHE A 93 20.18 -26.96 -8.70
N LEU A 94 20.78 -25.77 -8.80
CA LEU A 94 22.25 -25.61 -8.76
C LEU A 94 22.82 -26.06 -7.40
N MET A 95 22.12 -25.71 -6.30
CA MET A 95 22.54 -26.14 -4.95
C MET A 95 22.51 -27.67 -4.78
N VAL A 96 21.42 -28.31 -5.22
CA VAL A 96 21.31 -29.77 -5.18
C VAL A 96 22.40 -30.44 -6.09
N GLY A 97 22.59 -29.86 -7.28
CA GLY A 97 23.63 -30.36 -8.20
C GLY A 97 25.05 -30.25 -7.65
N MET A 98 25.32 -29.22 -6.83
CA MET A 98 26.60 -29.11 -6.12
C MET A 98 26.74 -30.20 -5.03
N LEU A 99 25.70 -30.40 -4.22
CA LEU A 99 25.69 -31.42 -3.15
C LEU A 99 25.90 -32.85 -3.70
N THR A 100 25.36 -33.10 -4.89
CA THR A 100 25.52 -34.42 -5.57
C THR A 100 26.82 -34.51 -6.38
N GLY A 101 27.63 -33.48 -6.46
CA GLY A 101 28.86 -33.43 -7.22
C GLY A 101 28.70 -33.47 -8.75
N THR A 102 27.48 -33.25 -9.25
CA THR A 102 27.15 -33.28 -10.69
C THR A 102 27.48 -31.98 -11.41
N ILE A 103 27.60 -30.87 -10.69
CA ILE A 103 27.86 -29.52 -11.23
C ILE A 103 29.24 -29.04 -10.78
N SER A 104 30.05 -28.56 -11.74
CA SER A 104 31.35 -27.98 -11.43
C SER A 104 31.26 -26.60 -10.77
N HIS A 105 32.19 -26.25 -9.89
CA HIS A 105 32.26 -24.99 -9.17
C HIS A 105 32.10 -23.74 -10.06
N PRO A 106 32.78 -23.62 -11.22
CA PRO A 106 32.62 -22.43 -12.07
C PRO A 106 31.21 -22.26 -12.62
N VAL A 107 30.56 -23.35 -13.04
CA VAL A 107 29.19 -23.32 -13.57
C VAL A 107 28.22 -22.92 -12.48
N MET A 108 28.43 -23.39 -11.26
CA MET A 108 27.62 -22.99 -10.11
C MET A 108 27.74 -21.50 -9.82
N HIS A 109 28.97 -20.96 -9.73
CA HIS A 109 29.20 -19.55 -9.38
C HIS A 109 28.54 -18.60 -10.38
N TRP A 110 28.69 -18.83 -11.69
CA TRP A 110 28.06 -18.03 -12.73
C TRP A 110 26.54 -18.26 -12.80
N GLY A 111 26.09 -19.50 -12.59
CA GLY A 111 24.67 -19.84 -12.57
C GLY A 111 23.93 -19.16 -11.43
N THR A 112 24.48 -19.19 -10.21
CA THR A 112 23.90 -18.52 -9.03
C THR A 112 23.89 -16.99 -9.20
N PHE A 113 24.95 -16.40 -9.76
CA PHE A 113 24.97 -14.98 -10.11
C PHE A 113 23.84 -14.60 -11.07
N LEU A 114 23.70 -15.37 -12.18
CA LEU A 114 22.68 -15.10 -13.21
C LEU A 114 21.26 -15.23 -12.68
N ALA A 115 21.01 -16.21 -11.79
CA ALA A 115 19.71 -16.43 -11.20
C ALA A 115 19.37 -15.41 -10.09
N THR A 116 20.36 -15.01 -9.28
CA THR A 116 20.13 -14.09 -8.16
C THR A 116 20.01 -12.63 -8.61
N THR A 117 20.66 -12.23 -9.70
CA THR A 117 20.60 -10.84 -10.17
C THR A 117 19.17 -10.36 -10.47
N PRO A 118 18.31 -11.09 -11.21
CA PRO A 118 16.90 -10.72 -11.39
C PRO A 118 16.12 -10.67 -10.06
N ILE A 119 16.42 -11.58 -9.12
CA ILE A 119 15.79 -11.58 -7.79
C ILE A 119 16.14 -10.29 -7.06
N MET A 120 17.41 -9.89 -7.04
CA MET A 120 17.84 -8.62 -6.42
C MET A 120 17.16 -7.39 -7.02
N LEU A 121 16.98 -7.34 -8.34
CA LEU A 121 16.33 -6.21 -9.02
C LEU A 121 14.83 -6.17 -8.75
N VAL A 122 14.13 -7.31 -8.81
CA VAL A 122 12.67 -7.39 -8.71
C VAL A 122 12.20 -7.41 -7.26
N ALA A 123 12.76 -8.29 -6.44
CA ALA A 123 12.41 -8.44 -5.04
C ALA A 123 13.16 -7.45 -4.13
N GLY A 124 14.47 -7.27 -4.34
CA GLY A 124 15.31 -6.40 -3.50
C GLY A 124 15.03 -4.91 -3.66
N GLY A 125 14.61 -4.45 -4.84
CA GLY A 125 14.42 -3.04 -5.15
C GLY A 125 13.59 -2.26 -4.11
N PRO A 126 12.38 -2.71 -3.72
CA PRO A 126 11.58 -2.04 -2.69
C PRO A 126 12.23 -1.96 -1.32
N TYR A 127 12.89 -3.05 -0.89
CA TYR A 127 13.59 -3.09 0.41
C TYR A 127 14.76 -2.10 0.43
N ILE A 128 15.49 -1.98 -0.68
CA ILE A 128 16.59 -1.00 -0.83
C ILE A 128 16.03 0.42 -0.78
N GLN A 129 14.90 0.70 -1.47
CA GLN A 129 14.27 2.02 -1.44
C GLN A 129 13.75 2.37 -0.04
N SER A 130 13.08 1.42 0.64
CA SER A 130 12.61 1.57 2.02
C SER A 130 13.77 1.81 2.99
N ALA A 131 14.85 1.02 2.86
CA ALA A 131 16.06 1.18 3.66
C ALA A 131 16.70 2.56 3.49
N TRP A 132 16.81 3.03 2.25
CA TRP A 132 17.34 4.37 1.95
C TRP A 132 16.50 5.49 2.54
N ALA A 133 15.16 5.38 2.46
CA ALA A 133 14.23 6.33 3.04
C ALA A 133 14.32 6.35 4.57
N SER A 134 14.46 5.18 5.20
CA SER A 134 14.62 5.02 6.65
C SER A 134 15.95 5.58 7.13
N PHE A 135 17.03 5.33 6.39
CA PHE A 135 18.36 5.88 6.69
C PHE A 135 18.36 7.41 6.71
N LYS A 136 17.70 8.06 5.73
CA LYS A 136 17.55 9.52 5.72
C LYS A 136 16.79 10.08 6.92
N LYS A 137 15.89 9.29 7.50
CA LYS A 137 15.11 9.67 8.69
C LYS A 137 15.76 9.26 10.01
N HIS A 138 17.00 8.73 9.97
CA HIS A 138 17.73 8.19 11.12
C HIS A 138 16.95 7.08 11.88
N ASN A 139 16.10 6.37 11.19
CA ASN A 139 15.33 5.24 11.72
C ASN A 139 15.74 3.97 10.97
N ALA A 140 15.99 2.89 11.70
CA ALA A 140 16.20 1.57 11.13
C ALA A 140 14.91 0.75 11.27
N ASN A 141 14.55 0.02 10.23
CA ASN A 141 13.43 -0.91 10.21
C ASN A 141 13.87 -2.30 9.71
N MET A 142 12.96 -3.26 9.69
CA MET A 142 13.23 -4.61 9.18
C MET A 142 13.75 -4.58 7.73
N ASP A 143 13.21 -3.70 6.89
CA ASP A 143 13.64 -3.57 5.49
C ASP A 143 15.10 -3.12 5.38
N THR A 144 15.56 -2.27 6.32
CA THR A 144 16.96 -1.83 6.38
C THR A 144 17.91 -3.01 6.63
N LEU A 145 17.52 -3.90 7.54
CA LEU A 145 18.33 -5.08 7.86
C LEU A 145 18.37 -6.06 6.67
N VAL A 146 17.23 -6.31 6.05
CA VAL A 146 17.12 -7.17 4.87
C VAL A 146 17.94 -6.60 3.71
N ALA A 147 17.79 -5.30 3.41
CA ALA A 147 18.53 -4.65 2.33
C ALA A 147 20.04 -4.68 2.58
N LEU A 148 20.48 -4.36 3.79
CA LEU A 148 21.90 -4.37 4.14
C LEU A 148 22.50 -5.77 4.02
N GLY A 149 21.85 -6.78 4.62
CA GLY A 149 22.33 -8.16 4.59
C GLY A 149 22.42 -8.74 3.17
N THR A 150 21.38 -8.52 2.35
CA THR A 150 21.35 -9.02 0.97
C THR A 150 22.32 -8.27 0.06
N LEU A 151 22.49 -6.95 0.22
CA LEU A 151 23.45 -6.16 -0.54
C LEU A 151 24.90 -6.58 -0.20
N VAL A 152 25.21 -6.73 1.09
CA VAL A 152 26.55 -7.17 1.51
C VAL A 152 26.86 -8.56 0.95
N ALA A 153 25.94 -9.51 1.07
CA ALA A 153 26.12 -10.86 0.52
C ALA A 153 26.30 -10.84 -1.01
N TYR A 154 25.52 -10.05 -1.72
CA TYR A 154 25.57 -9.93 -3.17
C TYR A 154 26.88 -9.28 -3.65
N PHE A 155 27.26 -8.12 -3.08
CA PHE A 155 28.49 -7.43 -3.48
C PHE A 155 29.76 -8.19 -3.08
N TYR A 156 29.77 -8.82 -1.89
CA TYR A 156 30.85 -9.72 -1.52
C TYR A 156 31.00 -10.83 -2.55
N SER A 157 29.90 -11.50 -2.91
CA SER A 157 29.92 -12.59 -3.88
C SER A 157 30.34 -12.13 -5.27
N LEU A 158 30.03 -10.89 -5.65
CA LEU A 158 30.48 -10.31 -6.91
C LEU A 158 32.01 -10.18 -6.94
N VAL A 159 32.62 -9.68 -5.87
CA VAL A 159 34.09 -9.62 -5.75
C VAL A 159 34.68 -11.02 -5.67
N ALA A 160 34.11 -11.91 -4.90
CA ALA A 160 34.53 -13.30 -4.73
C ALA A 160 34.52 -14.09 -6.06
N LEU A 161 33.53 -13.83 -6.91
CA LEU A 161 33.39 -14.46 -8.24
C LEU A 161 34.63 -14.22 -9.12
N PHE A 162 35.13 -12.97 -9.13
CA PHE A 162 36.34 -12.63 -9.89
C PHE A 162 37.64 -13.02 -9.19
N ALA A 163 37.61 -13.10 -7.87
CA ALA A 163 38.77 -13.56 -7.07
C ALA A 163 38.90 -15.09 -6.96
N GLY A 164 37.93 -15.84 -7.48
CA GLY A 164 37.93 -17.32 -7.34
C GLY A 164 37.64 -17.79 -5.91
N LEU A 165 37.00 -16.97 -5.11
CA LEU A 165 36.62 -17.26 -3.71
C LEU A 165 35.20 -17.85 -3.66
N PRO A 166 34.80 -18.48 -2.53
CA PRO A 166 33.42 -18.93 -2.33
C PRO A 166 32.43 -17.80 -2.46
N VAL A 167 31.33 -18.01 -3.20
CA VAL A 167 30.26 -17.05 -3.42
C VAL A 167 29.03 -17.41 -2.57
N TYR A 168 28.19 -16.44 -2.26
CA TYR A 168 26.97 -16.57 -1.44
C TYR A 168 25.75 -15.90 -2.12
N PHE A 169 25.70 -15.93 -3.46
CA PHE A 169 24.57 -15.37 -4.21
C PHE A 169 23.25 -16.04 -3.85
N GLU A 170 23.27 -17.36 -3.67
CA GLU A 170 22.11 -18.15 -3.28
C GLU A 170 21.53 -17.69 -1.93
N SER A 171 22.38 -17.34 -0.97
CA SER A 171 21.95 -16.84 0.35
C SER A 171 21.15 -15.53 0.21
N ALA A 172 21.64 -14.58 -0.60
CA ALA A 172 20.92 -13.35 -0.87
C ALA A 172 19.57 -13.61 -1.57
N GLY A 173 19.56 -14.53 -2.54
CA GLY A 173 18.34 -14.93 -3.26
C GLY A 173 17.30 -15.59 -2.35
N PHE A 174 17.69 -16.51 -1.50
CA PHE A 174 16.79 -17.18 -0.55
C PHE A 174 16.25 -16.22 0.52
N ILE A 175 17.09 -15.33 1.06
CA ILE A 175 16.61 -14.31 2.01
C ILE A 175 15.49 -13.49 1.39
N LEU A 176 15.68 -12.96 0.19
CA LEU A 176 14.66 -12.15 -0.50
C LEU A 176 13.40 -12.96 -0.82
N PHE A 177 13.55 -14.22 -1.24
CA PHE A 177 12.43 -15.10 -1.50
C PHE A 177 11.58 -15.34 -0.24
N PHE A 178 12.20 -15.69 0.90
CA PHE A 178 11.46 -15.94 2.14
C PHE A 178 10.85 -14.69 2.75
N VAL A 179 11.53 -13.54 2.66
CA VAL A 179 10.97 -12.27 3.11
C VAL A 179 9.75 -11.89 2.25
N LEU A 180 9.83 -12.10 0.94
CA LEU A 180 8.71 -11.82 0.04
C LEU A 180 7.53 -12.79 0.25
N LEU A 181 7.83 -14.07 0.52
CA LEU A 181 6.84 -15.07 0.92
C LEU A 181 6.10 -14.64 2.19
N GLY A 182 6.85 -14.19 3.21
CA GLY A 182 6.28 -13.65 4.46
C GLY A 182 5.36 -12.45 4.20
N ALA A 183 5.77 -11.51 3.36
CA ALA A 183 4.96 -10.36 2.98
C ALA A 183 3.65 -10.75 2.27
N VAL A 184 3.68 -11.78 1.42
CA VAL A 184 2.46 -12.30 0.76
C VAL A 184 1.49 -12.90 1.79
N PHE A 185 2.00 -13.65 2.77
CA PHE A 185 1.16 -14.20 3.86
C PHE A 185 0.58 -13.10 4.73
N GLU A 186 1.38 -12.09 5.09
CA GLU A 186 0.92 -10.94 5.87
C GLU A 186 -0.20 -10.19 5.15
N GLU A 187 -0.05 -9.90 3.85
CA GLU A 187 -1.09 -9.23 3.06
C GLU A 187 -2.38 -10.06 3.03
N LYS A 188 -2.27 -11.37 2.84
CA LYS A 188 -3.43 -12.27 2.83
C LYS A 188 -4.16 -12.29 4.18
N MET A 189 -3.41 -12.39 5.28
CA MET A 189 -4.00 -12.38 6.63
C MET A 189 -4.68 -11.04 6.93
N ARG A 190 -4.06 -9.93 6.60
CA ARG A 190 -4.63 -8.59 6.79
C ARG A 190 -5.94 -8.40 6.02
N LYS A 191 -6.01 -8.84 4.77
CA LYS A 191 -7.25 -8.80 3.97
C LYS A 191 -8.38 -9.62 4.62
N ASN A 192 -8.07 -10.82 5.10
CA ASN A 192 -9.06 -11.68 5.76
C ASN A 192 -9.59 -11.03 7.05
N THR A 193 -8.73 -10.41 7.85
CA THR A 193 -9.13 -9.73 9.10
C THR A 193 -10.01 -8.51 8.79
N SER A 194 -9.66 -7.70 7.81
CA SER A 194 -10.47 -6.53 7.41
C SER A 194 -11.87 -6.95 6.94
N GLN A 195 -11.98 -8.01 6.15
CA GLN A 195 -13.27 -8.54 5.71
C GLN A 195 -14.14 -9.09 6.87
N ALA A 196 -13.51 -9.67 7.90
CA ALA A 196 -14.22 -10.12 9.08
C ALA A 196 -14.82 -8.96 9.88
N VAL A 197 -14.06 -7.86 10.03
CA VAL A 197 -14.54 -6.62 10.68
C VAL A 197 -15.67 -5.98 9.87
N GLU A 198 -15.52 -5.89 8.55
CA GLU A 198 -16.57 -5.35 7.67
C GLU A 198 -17.87 -6.13 7.75
N LYS A 199 -17.80 -7.48 7.77
CA LYS A 199 -18.97 -8.33 7.99
C LYS A 199 -19.63 -8.10 9.35
N LEU A 200 -18.87 -7.83 10.40
CA LEU A 200 -19.43 -7.50 11.72
C LEU A 200 -20.14 -6.13 11.70
N LEU A 201 -19.61 -5.16 10.98
CA LEU A 201 -20.26 -3.85 10.79
C LEU A 201 -21.54 -3.96 9.96
N ASP A 202 -21.58 -4.87 8.97
CA ASP A 202 -22.80 -5.13 8.19
C ASP A 202 -23.90 -5.86 8.99
N LEU A 203 -23.54 -6.50 10.09
CA LEU A 203 -24.51 -7.11 11.04
C LEU A 203 -25.17 -6.08 11.96
N GLN A 204 -24.70 -4.83 12.00
CA GLN A 204 -25.43 -3.78 12.70
C GLN A 204 -26.79 -3.57 12.03
N ALA A 205 -27.83 -3.54 12.85
CA ALA A 205 -29.19 -3.28 12.37
C ALA A 205 -29.20 -1.91 11.66
N LYS A 206 -29.47 -1.93 10.35
CA LYS A 206 -29.61 -0.68 9.53
C LYS A 206 -30.99 -0.06 9.67
N THR A 207 -31.95 -0.82 10.20
CA THR A 207 -33.34 -0.42 10.40
C THR A 207 -33.82 -0.84 11.79
N ALA A 208 -34.75 -0.09 12.34
CA ALA A 208 -35.50 -0.42 13.56
C ALA A 208 -36.99 -0.43 13.27
N GLU A 209 -37.75 -1.26 13.99
CA GLU A 209 -39.21 -1.20 13.96
C GLU A 209 -39.68 -0.20 15.02
N VAL A 210 -40.26 0.91 14.58
CA VAL A 210 -40.78 1.98 15.43
C VAL A 210 -42.30 1.88 15.45
N LEU A 211 -42.91 2.01 16.64
CA LEU A 211 -44.36 2.04 16.81
C LEU A 211 -44.88 3.40 16.33
N HIS A 212 -45.70 3.39 15.26
CA HIS A 212 -46.43 4.56 14.75
C HIS A 212 -47.92 4.20 14.61
N ASP A 213 -48.79 4.96 15.24
CA ASP A 213 -50.26 4.78 15.17
C ASP A 213 -50.73 3.30 15.34
N ASP A 214 -50.27 2.62 16.39
CA ASP A 214 -50.59 1.19 16.72
C ASP A 214 -50.02 0.16 15.72
N SER A 215 -49.14 0.53 14.83
CA SER A 215 -48.45 -0.39 13.91
C SER A 215 -46.93 -0.19 13.98
N TYR A 216 -46.17 -1.30 13.86
CA TYR A 216 -44.72 -1.22 13.74
C TYR A 216 -44.31 -0.96 12.30
N VAL A 217 -43.58 0.12 12.11
CA VAL A 217 -43.05 0.53 10.78
C VAL A 217 -41.54 0.42 10.81
N GLN A 218 -40.97 -0.21 9.80
CA GLN A 218 -39.53 -0.36 9.66
C GLN A 218 -38.94 0.98 9.13
N VAL A 219 -38.11 1.62 9.95
CA VAL A 219 -37.47 2.90 9.61
C VAL A 219 -35.95 2.77 9.71
N PRO A 220 -35.17 3.49 8.90
CA PRO A 220 -33.72 3.59 9.04
C PRO A 220 -33.34 4.07 10.44
N LEU A 221 -32.23 3.57 10.99
CA LEU A 221 -31.80 3.84 12.36
C LEU A 221 -31.49 5.33 12.60
N ASP A 222 -31.09 6.06 11.56
CA ASP A 222 -30.83 7.50 11.58
C ASP A 222 -32.09 8.37 11.71
N GLN A 223 -33.27 7.79 11.46
CA GLN A 223 -34.57 8.45 11.61
C GLN A 223 -35.24 8.21 12.96
N VAL A 224 -34.70 7.29 13.77
CA VAL A 224 -35.22 6.98 15.11
C VAL A 224 -34.91 8.13 16.06
N LYS A 225 -35.93 8.61 16.78
CA LYS A 225 -35.82 9.73 17.72
C LYS A 225 -35.87 9.26 19.17
N VAL A 226 -35.28 10.07 20.04
CA VAL A 226 -35.36 9.82 21.50
C VAL A 226 -36.80 9.92 21.94
N GLY A 227 -37.34 8.82 22.48
CA GLY A 227 -38.75 8.70 22.90
C GLY A 227 -39.57 7.72 22.04
N ASP A 228 -39.05 7.26 20.89
CA ASP A 228 -39.72 6.27 20.05
C ASP A 228 -39.72 4.89 20.75
N LEU A 229 -40.85 4.20 20.65
CA LEU A 229 -40.94 2.81 21.08
C LEU A 229 -40.46 1.89 19.96
N ILE A 230 -39.37 1.19 20.21
CA ILE A 230 -38.73 0.30 19.24
C ILE A 230 -38.86 -1.18 19.68
N ARG A 231 -38.91 -2.05 18.66
CA ARG A 231 -38.94 -3.50 18.82
C ARG A 231 -37.72 -4.15 18.17
#